data_0e9a306976712915c772dd437b25116e
#
_entry.id   0e9a306976712915c772dd437b25116e
#
_cell.length_a   1.000
_cell.length_b   1.000
_cell.length_c   1.000
_cell.angle_alpha   90.00
_cell.angle_beta   90.00
_cell.angle_gamma   90.00
#
_symmetry.space_group_name_H-M   'P 1'
#
loop_
_entity.id
_entity.type
_entity.pdbx_description
1 polymer ?
#
loop_
_entity_poly.entity_id
_entity_poly.type
_entity_poly.pdbx_seq_one_letter_code
_entity_poly.pdbx_strand_id
1 'polypeptide(L)'
;MVVLKGIPHILSPELLYALAKMGHGDELGLQVPELLAAILKLFPLDTYTHSAAAVMELVASDKLKGLTVPVWDTFTQLLSDAGSQAPLEKVERFAFYERAKRAFAVVATGETALYGNLILKKGVIPAELLQ
;
A
#
# COMPACT_ATOMS: atom_id res chain seq x y z
N MET A 1 9.79 -0.29 22.86
CA MET A 1 9.28 0.60 21.81
C MET A 1 10.32 1.63 21.49
N VAL A 2 10.63 1.84 20.23
CA VAL A 2 11.52 2.91 19.79
C VAL A 2 10.67 4.10 19.35
N VAL A 3 10.98 5.30 19.87
CA VAL A 3 10.23 6.51 19.53
C VAL A 3 11.20 7.54 18.92
N LEU A 4 10.91 7.98 17.71
CA LEU A 4 11.67 8.98 16.97
C LEU A 4 10.79 10.17 16.67
N LYS A 5 11.39 11.37 16.62
CA LYS A 5 10.66 12.59 16.24
C LYS A 5 10.19 12.48 14.79
N GLY A 6 8.93 12.85 14.55
CA GLY A 6 8.38 12.88 13.22
C GLY A 6 8.07 11.53 12.59
N ILE A 7 8.36 10.44 13.28
CA ILE A 7 8.10 9.09 12.79
C ILE A 7 6.90 8.51 13.55
N PRO A 8 5.84 8.09 12.86
CA PRO A 8 4.71 7.44 13.52
C PRO A 8 5.15 6.22 14.32
N HIS A 9 4.81 6.17 15.60
CA HIS A 9 5.27 5.10 16.49
C HIS A 9 4.71 3.72 16.15
N ILE A 10 3.67 3.65 15.31
CA ILE A 10 3.12 2.38 14.82
C ILE A 10 4.10 1.68 13.86
N LEU A 11 5.06 2.41 13.28
CA LEU A 11 6.06 1.84 12.39
C LEU A 11 7.18 1.19 13.20
N SER A 12 7.33 -0.13 13.07
CA SER A 12 8.39 -0.87 13.75
C SER A 12 9.77 -0.54 13.15
N PRO A 13 10.87 -0.77 13.89
CA PRO A 13 12.21 -0.61 13.32
C PRO A 13 12.42 -1.47 12.08
N GLU A 14 11.91 -2.70 12.07
CA GLU A 14 12.02 -3.61 10.92
C GLU A 14 11.31 -3.04 9.70
N LEU A 15 10.10 -2.48 9.90
CA LEU A 15 9.35 -1.88 8.81
C LEU A 15 10.04 -0.62 8.30
N LEU A 16 10.54 0.23 9.20
CA LEU A 16 11.31 1.41 8.80
C LEU A 16 12.54 1.02 7.98
N TYR A 17 13.25 -0.02 8.40
CA TYR A 17 14.38 -0.55 7.65
C TYR A 17 13.97 -0.99 6.25
N ALA A 18 12.87 -1.73 6.12
CA ALA A 18 12.36 -2.19 4.83
C ALA A 18 12.01 -1.00 3.94
N LEU A 19 11.27 -0.02 4.46
CA LEU A 19 10.88 1.16 3.68
C LEU A 19 12.10 1.93 3.18
N ALA A 20 13.11 2.08 4.03
CA ALA A 20 14.34 2.78 3.66
C ALA A 20 15.17 2.00 2.64
N LYS A 21 15.15 0.67 2.70
CA LYS A 21 15.94 -0.18 1.83
C LYS A 21 15.32 -0.39 0.45
N MET A 22 14.01 -0.24 0.34
CA MET A 22 13.29 -0.43 -0.93
C MET A 22 13.78 0.55 -1.99
N GLY A 23 13.92 0.04 -3.22
CA GLY A 23 14.24 0.85 -4.38
C GLY A 23 13.02 1.26 -5.18
N HIS A 24 13.23 2.09 -6.20
CA HIS A 24 12.18 2.53 -7.10
C HIS A 24 11.51 1.33 -7.78
N GLY A 25 10.21 1.26 -7.71
CA GLY A 25 9.43 0.18 -8.30
C GLY A 25 9.24 -1.03 -7.41
N ASP A 26 9.96 -1.13 -6.28
CA ASP A 26 9.73 -2.20 -5.33
C ASP A 26 8.35 -2.10 -4.71
N GLU A 27 7.77 -3.24 -4.36
CA GLU A 27 6.40 -3.30 -3.87
C GLU A 27 6.33 -3.77 -2.42
N LEU A 28 5.34 -3.23 -1.70
CA LEU A 28 5.05 -3.54 -0.30
C LEU A 28 3.60 -3.97 -0.18
N GLY A 29 3.36 -5.14 0.39
CA GLY A 29 2.00 -5.62 0.69
C GLY A 29 1.59 -5.29 2.12
N LEU A 30 0.37 -4.82 2.32
CA LEU A 30 -0.16 -4.52 3.66
C LEU A 30 -1.68 -4.61 3.69
N GLN A 31 -2.27 -4.55 4.89
CA GLN A 31 -3.69 -4.81 5.09
C GLN A 31 -4.44 -3.82 5.99
N VAL A 32 -3.79 -2.85 6.62
CA VAL A 32 -4.46 -2.00 7.64
C VAL A 32 -4.45 -0.53 7.23
N PRO A 33 -5.64 0.14 7.17
CA PRO A 33 -5.69 1.56 6.79
C PRO A 33 -4.87 2.48 7.69
N GLU A 34 -4.87 2.24 9.00
CA GLU A 34 -4.09 3.05 9.94
C GLU A 34 -2.59 2.93 9.65
N LEU A 35 -2.12 1.72 9.39
CA LEU A 35 -0.74 1.49 9.03
C LEU A 35 -0.41 2.10 7.68
N LEU A 36 -1.35 2.04 6.74
CA LEU A 36 -1.19 2.69 5.43
C LEU A 36 -0.99 4.20 5.59
N ALA A 37 -1.80 4.85 6.42
CA ALA A 37 -1.65 6.28 6.67
C ALA A 37 -0.27 6.63 7.22
N ALA A 38 0.24 5.80 8.14
CA ALA A 38 1.57 6.00 8.73
C ALA A 38 2.69 5.78 7.70
N ILE A 39 2.59 4.74 6.88
CA ILE A 39 3.57 4.44 5.83
C ILE A 39 3.62 5.57 4.81
N LEU A 40 2.48 6.10 4.38
CA LEU A 40 2.42 7.13 3.34
C LEU A 40 3.07 8.45 3.76
N LYS A 41 3.30 8.67 5.05
CA LYS A 41 4.08 9.84 5.48
C LYS A 41 5.53 9.76 5.07
N LEU A 42 6.06 8.55 4.88
CA LEU A 42 7.47 8.33 4.59
C LEU A 42 7.71 7.71 3.21
N PHE A 43 6.70 7.12 2.61
CA PHE A 43 6.81 6.28 1.42
C PHE A 43 6.36 7.07 0.20
N PRO A 44 7.29 7.45 -0.71
CA PRO A 44 6.90 8.09 -1.96
C PRO A 44 6.24 7.06 -2.88
N LEU A 45 5.07 7.41 -3.42
CA LEU A 45 4.37 6.54 -4.37
C LEU A 45 4.96 6.72 -5.77
N ASP A 46 5.01 5.62 -6.52
CA ASP A 46 5.52 5.65 -7.89
C ASP A 46 4.57 6.46 -8.78
N THR A 47 5.14 7.39 -9.55
CA THR A 47 4.40 8.21 -10.49
C THR A 47 4.65 7.83 -11.94
N TYR A 48 5.53 6.87 -12.19
CA TYR A 48 5.89 6.45 -13.55
C TYR A 48 4.96 5.36 -14.08
N THR A 49 4.20 4.71 -13.22
CA THR A 49 3.25 3.68 -13.61
C THR A 49 1.83 4.23 -13.59
N HIS A 50 0.92 3.49 -14.24
CA HIS A 50 -0.49 3.87 -14.30
C HIS A 50 -1.13 3.97 -12.90
N SER A 51 -0.73 3.08 -11.99
CA SER A 51 -1.22 3.10 -10.61
C SER A 51 -0.13 2.60 -9.67
N ALA A 52 0.09 3.33 -8.58
CA ALA A 52 1.05 2.95 -7.55
C ALA A 52 0.44 2.04 -6.47
N ALA A 53 -0.84 1.70 -6.58
CA ALA A 53 -1.53 0.90 -5.57
C ALA A 53 -2.46 -0.11 -6.24
N ALA A 54 -2.45 -1.34 -5.74
CA ALA A 54 -3.27 -2.42 -6.28
C ALA A 54 -4.00 -3.15 -5.16
N VAL A 55 -5.23 -3.55 -5.43
CA VAL A 55 -6.04 -4.39 -4.57
C VAL A 55 -6.44 -5.66 -5.32
N MET A 56 -6.87 -6.68 -4.57
CA MET A 56 -7.37 -7.90 -5.17
C MET A 56 -8.80 -7.68 -5.69
N GLU A 57 -9.03 -7.95 -6.96
CA GLU A 57 -10.36 -7.88 -7.56
C GLU A 57 -11.30 -8.89 -6.90
N LEU A 58 -12.58 -8.56 -6.83
CA LEU A 58 -13.60 -9.47 -6.33
C LEU A 58 -13.64 -10.74 -7.19
N VAL A 59 -13.77 -11.89 -6.53
CA VAL A 59 -14.03 -13.15 -7.24
C VAL A 59 -15.45 -13.10 -7.85
N ALA A 60 -15.69 -13.92 -8.88
CA ALA A 60 -16.94 -13.86 -9.66
C ALA A 60 -18.19 -14.00 -8.78
N SER A 61 -18.17 -14.90 -7.80
CA SER A 61 -19.33 -15.11 -6.91
C SER A 61 -19.64 -13.87 -6.07
N ASP A 62 -18.63 -13.16 -5.63
CA ASP A 62 -18.81 -11.94 -4.84
C ASP A 62 -19.30 -10.77 -5.69
N LYS A 63 -18.85 -10.70 -6.95
CA LYS A 63 -19.40 -9.72 -7.92
C LYS A 63 -20.87 -9.95 -8.16
N LEU A 64 -21.27 -11.20 -8.32
CA LEU A 64 -22.68 -11.56 -8.56
C LEU A 64 -23.56 -11.21 -7.36
N LYS A 65 -23.03 -11.29 -6.16
CA LYS A 65 -23.77 -10.90 -4.94
C LYS A 65 -23.84 -9.39 -4.75
N GLY A 66 -23.13 -8.61 -5.57
CA GLY A 66 -23.06 -7.16 -5.42
C GLY A 66 -22.26 -6.73 -4.18
N LEU A 67 -21.28 -7.54 -3.76
CA LEU A 67 -20.45 -7.23 -2.61
C LEU A 67 -19.75 -5.89 -2.80
N THR A 68 -19.82 -5.03 -1.78
CA THR A 68 -19.05 -3.78 -1.75
C THR A 68 -17.89 -3.92 -0.75
N VAL A 69 -16.82 -3.17 -0.98
CA VAL A 69 -15.62 -3.22 -0.13
C VAL A 69 -15.35 -1.81 0.40
N PRO A 70 -15.93 -1.45 1.56
CA PRO A 70 -15.77 -0.09 2.10
C PRO A 70 -14.32 0.32 2.34
N VAL A 71 -13.45 -0.63 2.68
CA VAL A 71 -12.03 -0.32 2.93
C VAL A 71 -11.33 0.23 1.68
N TRP A 72 -11.79 -0.10 0.49
CA TRP A 72 -11.21 0.46 -0.74
C TRP A 72 -11.44 1.97 -0.83
N ASP A 73 -12.58 2.46 -0.35
CA ASP A 73 -12.83 3.90 -0.30
C ASP A 73 -11.85 4.59 0.64
N THR A 74 -11.58 3.96 1.77
CA THR A 74 -10.58 4.45 2.72
C THR A 74 -9.18 4.47 2.10
N PHE A 75 -8.80 3.40 1.40
CA PHE A 75 -7.51 3.36 0.69
C PHE A 75 -7.42 4.47 -0.35
N THR A 76 -8.46 4.66 -1.14
CA THR A 76 -8.49 5.69 -2.18
C THR A 76 -8.32 7.08 -1.56
N GLN A 77 -8.99 7.35 -0.44
CA GLN A 77 -8.88 8.64 0.23
C GLN A 77 -7.48 8.87 0.77
N LEU A 78 -6.89 7.88 1.44
CA LEU A 78 -5.54 7.99 1.98
C LEU A 78 -4.49 8.20 0.89
N LEU A 79 -4.64 7.51 -0.23
CA LEU A 79 -3.74 7.66 -1.38
C LEU A 79 -3.90 9.04 -2.02
N SER A 80 -5.11 9.53 -2.14
CA SER A 80 -5.39 10.87 -2.64
C SER A 80 -4.75 11.93 -1.74
N ASP A 81 -4.89 11.78 -0.42
CA ASP A 81 -4.27 12.69 0.55
C ASP A 81 -2.74 12.68 0.45
N ALA A 82 -2.16 11.55 0.03
CA ALA A 82 -0.72 11.41 -0.19
C ALA A 82 -0.27 11.86 -1.58
N GLY A 83 -1.19 12.40 -2.39
CA GLY A 83 -0.85 12.98 -3.70
C GLY A 83 -1.11 12.07 -4.90
N SER A 84 -1.63 10.86 -4.71
CA SER A 84 -1.92 9.96 -5.82
C SER A 84 -3.37 10.11 -6.26
N GLN A 85 -3.58 10.57 -7.50
CA GLN A 85 -4.92 10.70 -8.08
C GLN A 85 -5.29 9.51 -8.95
N ALA A 86 -4.39 8.56 -9.15
CA ALA A 86 -4.67 7.37 -9.93
C ALA A 86 -5.65 6.44 -9.19
N PRO A 87 -6.53 5.74 -9.91
CA PRO A 87 -7.43 4.78 -9.29
C PRO A 87 -6.67 3.56 -8.77
N LEU A 88 -7.28 2.83 -7.84
CA LEU A 88 -6.73 1.54 -7.42
C LEU A 88 -6.75 0.58 -8.62
N GLU A 89 -5.63 -0.07 -8.86
CA GLU A 89 -5.57 -1.16 -9.83
C GLU A 89 -6.22 -2.38 -9.20
N LYS A 90 -7.15 -3.01 -9.91
CA LYS A 90 -7.80 -4.24 -9.44
C LYS A 90 -7.17 -5.42 -10.15
N VAL A 91 -6.54 -6.29 -9.37
CA VAL A 91 -5.76 -7.43 -9.88
C VAL A 91 -6.48 -8.72 -9.54
N GLU A 92 -6.63 -9.60 -10.54
CA GLU A 92 -7.24 -10.91 -10.34
C GLU A 92 -6.55 -11.65 -9.19
N ARG A 93 -7.30 -12.46 -8.44
CA ARG A 93 -6.89 -13.09 -7.20
C ARG A 93 -5.53 -13.79 -7.26
N PHE A 94 -5.35 -14.69 -8.21
CA PHE A 94 -4.11 -15.45 -8.29
C PHE A 94 -2.94 -14.61 -8.80
N ALA A 95 -3.21 -13.69 -9.71
CA ALA A 95 -2.21 -12.72 -10.15
C ALA A 95 -1.77 -11.81 -9.00
N PHE A 96 -2.70 -11.44 -8.12
CA PHE A 96 -2.40 -10.66 -6.94
C PHE A 96 -1.45 -11.43 -6.01
N TYR A 97 -1.72 -12.71 -5.75
CA TYR A 97 -0.85 -13.53 -4.92
C TYR A 97 0.54 -13.69 -5.51
N GLU A 98 0.64 -13.91 -6.82
CA GLU A 98 1.94 -14.01 -7.49
C GLU A 98 2.72 -12.70 -7.39
N ARG A 99 2.04 -11.57 -7.53
CA ARG A 99 2.66 -10.26 -7.39
C ARG A 99 3.13 -10.02 -5.94
N ALA A 100 2.33 -10.42 -4.96
CA ALA A 100 2.70 -10.33 -3.56
C ALA A 100 3.94 -11.17 -3.22
N LYS A 101 4.07 -12.34 -3.83
CA LYS A 101 5.27 -13.18 -3.64
C LYS A 101 6.55 -12.51 -4.13
N ARG A 102 6.46 -11.64 -5.11
CA ARG A 102 7.60 -10.90 -5.65
C ARG A 102 7.82 -9.56 -4.97
N ALA A 103 6.95 -9.18 -4.03
CA ALA A 103 7.10 -7.92 -3.30
C ALA A 103 8.37 -7.93 -2.46
N PHE A 104 8.95 -6.75 -2.25
CA PHE A 104 10.13 -6.60 -1.39
C PHE A 104 9.81 -7.04 0.03
N ALA A 105 8.62 -6.72 0.52
CA ALA A 105 8.18 -7.09 1.87
C ALA A 105 6.66 -7.19 1.91
N VAL A 106 6.17 -8.01 2.82
CA VAL A 106 4.74 -8.15 3.11
C VAL A 106 4.56 -7.91 4.60
N VAL A 107 3.67 -6.97 4.94
CA VAL A 107 3.36 -6.67 6.33
C VAL A 107 2.10 -7.44 6.71
N ALA A 108 2.26 -8.42 7.59
CA ALA A 108 1.13 -9.18 8.12
C ALA A 108 0.53 -8.40 9.29
N THR A 109 -0.79 -8.26 9.29
CA THR A 109 -1.52 -7.53 10.32
C THR A 109 -2.73 -8.33 10.78
N GLY A 110 -3.43 -7.83 11.80
CA GLY A 110 -4.67 -8.41 12.29
C GLY A 110 -5.92 -7.93 11.58
N GLU A 111 -5.81 -7.34 10.38
CA GLU A 111 -6.97 -6.82 9.64
C GLU A 111 -7.94 -7.94 9.29
N THR A 112 -9.23 -7.70 9.53
CA THR A 112 -10.30 -8.66 9.27
C THR A 112 -11.22 -8.23 8.13
N ALA A 113 -11.02 -7.05 7.54
CA ALA A 113 -11.84 -6.59 6.43
C ALA A 113 -11.63 -7.48 5.20
N LEU A 114 -12.73 -7.88 4.57
CA LEU A 114 -12.67 -8.64 3.33
C LEU A 114 -12.01 -7.78 2.24
N TYR A 115 -11.13 -8.41 1.47
CA TYR A 115 -10.40 -7.72 0.39
C TYR A 115 -9.59 -6.51 0.86
N GLY A 116 -9.17 -6.52 2.14
CA GLY A 116 -8.39 -5.43 2.73
C GLY A 116 -6.90 -5.46 2.42
N ASN A 117 -6.48 -6.25 1.44
CA ASN A 117 -5.09 -6.37 1.03
C ASN A 117 -4.72 -5.28 0.04
N LEU A 118 -3.53 -4.71 0.19
CA LEU A 118 -3.07 -3.62 -0.67
C LEU A 118 -1.60 -3.83 -1.01
N ILE A 119 -1.23 -3.56 -2.26
CA ILE A 119 0.16 -3.53 -2.69
C ILE A 119 0.49 -2.10 -3.11
N LEU A 120 1.56 -1.56 -2.56
CA LEU A 120 2.07 -0.22 -2.92
C LEU A 120 3.37 -0.35 -3.70
N LYS A 121 3.55 0.49 -4.70
CA LYS A 121 4.79 0.59 -5.45
C LYS A 121 5.54 1.85 -5.06
N LYS A 122 6.80 1.69 -4.65
CA LYS A 122 7.62 2.81 -4.21
C LYS A 122 8.12 3.62 -5.40
N GLY A 123 8.01 4.94 -5.27
CA GLY A 123 8.54 5.89 -6.22
C GLY A 123 9.85 6.50 -5.75
N VAL A 124 10.17 7.64 -6.32
CA VAL A 124 11.36 8.42 -5.97
C VAL A 124 10.95 9.80 -5.49
N ILE A 125 11.76 10.38 -4.61
CA ILE A 125 11.59 11.78 -4.21
C ILE A 125 12.34 12.62 -5.21
N PRO A 126 11.68 13.60 -5.87
CA PRO A 126 12.39 14.47 -6.82
C PRO A 126 13.57 15.17 -6.17
N ALA A 127 14.66 15.33 -6.93
CA ALA A 127 15.90 15.91 -6.40
C ALA A 127 15.69 17.30 -5.80
N GLU A 128 14.79 18.09 -6.36
CA GLU A 128 14.49 19.43 -5.88
C GLU A 128 13.83 19.46 -4.49
N LEU A 129 13.29 18.34 -4.04
CA LEU A 129 12.69 18.21 -2.71
C LEU A 129 13.66 17.63 -1.67
N LEU A 130 14.85 17.24 -2.11
CA LEU A 130 15.89 16.72 -1.21
C LEU A 130 16.74 17.89 -0.72
N GLN A 131 17.02 17.93 0.56
CA GLN A 131 17.81 18.96 1.20
C GLN A 131 19.11 18.41 1.74
#